data_4c871453ac576326a6595775447bf765
#
_entry.id   4c871453ac576326a6595775447bf765
#
_cell.length_a   1.000
_cell.length_b   1.000
_cell.length_c   1.000
_cell.angle_alpha   90.00
_cell.angle_beta   90.00
_cell.angle_gamma   90.00
#
_symmetry.space_group_name_H-M   'P 1'
#
loop_
_entity.id
_entity.type
_entity.pdbx_description
1 polymer ?
#
loop_
_entity_poly.entity_id
_entity_poly.type
_entity_poly.pdbx_seq_one_letter_code
_entity_poly.pdbx_strand_id
1 'polypeptide(L)'
;MNYSWNKEAFKHAIECEPHECCGLLYKENGTVKYGACKNLAYDNPELSFVIEPLDWKKYEDLGEINGIVHSHPKGEFKFSETDISSCNYLDIDFFLVDPASQSIISIKPENEKN
;
A
#
# COMPACT_ATOMS: atom_id res chain seq x y z
N MET A 1 -8.86 13.51 -4.10
CA MET A 1 -7.87 13.96 -3.13
C MET A 1 -6.47 13.72 -3.61
N ASN A 2 -5.63 14.72 -3.50
CA ASN A 2 -4.26 14.61 -3.99
C ASN A 2 -3.26 14.48 -2.86
N TYR A 3 -2.50 13.41 -2.90
CA TYR A 3 -1.37 13.24 -2.01
C TYR A 3 -0.11 13.53 -2.81
N SER A 4 0.93 13.98 -2.16
CA SER A 4 2.18 14.31 -2.86
C SER A 4 2.82 13.07 -3.48
N TRP A 5 2.46 11.88 -3.01
CA TRP A 5 3.04 10.62 -3.47
C TRP A 5 2.19 9.91 -4.54
N ASN A 6 1.09 10.54 -5.01
CA ASN A 6 0.18 9.90 -5.97
C ASN A 6 0.86 9.41 -7.22
N LYS A 7 1.67 10.24 -7.82
CA LYS A 7 2.27 9.93 -9.11
C LYS A 7 3.13 8.68 -9.05
N GLU A 8 3.95 8.58 -8.02
CA GLU A 8 4.82 7.42 -7.87
C GLU A 8 4.02 6.15 -7.63
N ALA A 9 2.95 6.24 -6.85
CA ALA A 9 2.14 5.08 -6.55
C ALA A 9 1.40 4.60 -7.80
N PHE A 10 0.81 5.51 -8.56
CA PHE A 10 0.11 5.13 -9.79
C PHE A 10 1.08 4.53 -10.80
N LYS A 11 2.26 5.10 -10.94
CA LYS A 11 3.25 4.58 -11.87
C LYS A 11 3.65 3.16 -11.49
N HIS A 12 3.90 2.93 -10.21
CA HIS A 12 4.28 1.61 -9.71
C HIS A 12 3.14 0.60 -9.93
N ALA A 13 1.89 1.03 -9.70
CA ALA A 13 0.75 0.14 -9.90
C ALA A 13 0.64 -0.32 -11.34
N ILE A 14 0.88 0.58 -12.29
CA ILE A 14 0.86 0.23 -13.71
C ILE A 14 1.99 -0.72 -14.03
N GLU A 15 3.19 -0.45 -13.51
CA GLU A 15 4.35 -1.29 -13.79
C GLU A 15 4.18 -2.71 -13.26
N CYS A 16 3.44 -2.88 -12.20
CA CYS A 16 3.26 -4.21 -11.59
C CYS A 16 2.17 -5.04 -12.26
N GLU A 17 1.27 -4.39 -13.02
CA GLU A 17 0.16 -5.14 -13.60
C GLU A 17 0.65 -6.33 -14.39
N PRO A 18 -0.01 -7.48 -14.29
CA PRO A 18 -1.31 -7.75 -13.65
C PRO A 18 -1.21 -8.11 -12.16
N HIS A 19 -0.05 -7.97 -11.55
CA HIS A 19 0.12 -8.27 -10.13
C HIS A 19 -0.32 -7.08 -9.30
N GLU A 20 -0.77 -7.32 -8.08
CA GLU A 20 -1.01 -6.24 -7.14
C GLU A 20 0.33 -5.57 -6.84
N CYS A 21 0.35 -4.26 -6.85
CA CYS A 21 1.54 -3.56 -6.38
C CYS A 21 1.43 -3.39 -4.88
N CYS A 22 2.54 -3.21 -4.23
CA CYS A 22 2.56 -2.85 -2.82
C CYS A 22 3.69 -1.89 -2.56
N GLY A 23 3.49 -1.04 -1.58
CA GLY A 23 4.50 -0.06 -1.20
C GLY A 23 4.20 0.49 0.17
N LEU A 24 5.12 1.30 0.64
CA LEU A 24 5.02 1.88 1.97
C LEU A 24 5.04 3.41 1.86
N LEU A 25 4.29 4.04 2.75
CA LEU A 25 4.42 5.48 2.92
C LEU A 25 5.33 5.69 4.11
N TYR A 26 6.37 6.48 3.92
CA TYR A 26 7.30 6.78 5.00
C TYR A 26 7.52 8.28 5.06
N LYS A 27 7.69 8.78 6.27
CA LYS A 27 7.83 10.21 6.48
C LYS A 27 9.29 10.51 6.75
N GLU A 28 9.89 11.23 5.84
CA GLU A 28 11.30 11.58 5.94
C GLU A 28 11.41 13.10 5.91
N ASN A 29 11.96 13.67 6.94
CA ASN A 29 12.13 15.13 7.05
C ASN A 29 10.81 15.87 6.86
N GLY A 30 9.75 15.33 7.43
CA GLY A 30 8.43 15.97 7.39
C GLY A 30 7.64 15.73 6.12
N THR A 31 8.19 15.01 5.15
CA THR A 31 7.51 14.76 3.88
C THR A 31 7.18 13.28 3.77
N VAL A 32 5.92 12.98 3.41
CA VAL A 32 5.50 11.60 3.18
C VAL A 32 5.84 11.20 1.75
N LYS A 33 6.57 10.11 1.61
CA LYS A 33 7.03 9.61 0.33
C LYS A 33 6.54 8.19 0.11
N TYR A 34 6.44 7.79 -1.16
CA TYR A 34 6.05 6.44 -1.52
C TYR A 34 7.29 5.61 -1.78
N GLY A 35 7.39 4.45 -1.14
CA GLY A 35 8.47 3.51 -1.36
C GLY A 35 7.94 2.26 -2.02
N ALA A 36 8.30 2.03 -3.28
CA ALA A 36 7.87 0.85 -4.00
C ALA A 36 8.48 -0.40 -3.37
N CYS A 37 7.68 -1.44 -3.18
CA CYS A 37 8.13 -2.69 -2.60
C CYS A 37 7.84 -3.83 -3.56
N LYS A 38 8.61 -4.90 -3.44
CA LYS A 38 8.38 -6.09 -4.24
C LYS A 38 7.26 -6.89 -3.59
N ASN A 39 6.37 -7.43 -4.42
CA ASN A 39 5.29 -8.30 -3.97
C ASN A 39 5.81 -9.73 -4.01
N LEU A 40 5.99 -10.34 -2.85
CA LEU A 40 6.49 -11.71 -2.73
C LEU A 40 5.37 -12.74 -2.63
N ALA A 41 4.14 -12.37 -2.91
CA ALA A 41 3.04 -13.32 -2.86
C ALA A 41 3.36 -14.46 -3.82
N TYR A 42 3.34 -15.67 -3.30
CA TYR A 42 3.79 -16.81 -4.06
C TYR A 42 2.71 -17.40 -4.94
N ASP A 43 1.52 -17.56 -4.39
CA ASP A 43 0.46 -18.19 -5.11
C ASP A 43 -0.36 -17.29 -5.99
N ASN A 44 -0.83 -16.21 -5.54
CA ASN A 44 -1.74 -15.36 -6.30
C ASN A 44 -1.32 -13.92 -6.22
N PRO A 45 -0.19 -13.55 -6.86
CA PRO A 45 0.24 -12.14 -6.79
C PRO A 45 -0.73 -11.19 -7.49
N GLU A 46 -1.66 -11.73 -8.30
CA GLU A 46 -2.68 -10.89 -8.93
C GLU A 46 -3.82 -10.57 -7.99
N LEU A 47 -3.95 -11.32 -6.89
CA LEU A 47 -5.05 -11.16 -5.95
C LEU A 47 -4.60 -10.93 -4.52
N SER A 48 -3.31 -10.89 -4.29
CA SER A 48 -2.77 -10.70 -2.93
C SER A 48 -1.38 -10.10 -3.00
N PHE A 49 -0.90 -9.63 -1.86
CA PHE A 49 0.47 -9.12 -1.81
C PHE A 49 1.11 -9.46 -0.47
N VAL A 50 2.43 -9.60 -0.51
CA VAL A 50 3.26 -9.76 0.67
C VAL A 50 4.45 -8.84 0.43
N ILE A 51 4.65 -7.89 1.31
CA ILE A 51 5.73 -6.92 1.15
C ILE A 51 7.06 -7.58 1.45
N GLU A 52 8.03 -7.40 0.55
CA GLU A 52 9.38 -7.88 0.74
C GLU A 52 9.97 -7.29 2.02
N PRO A 53 10.39 -8.13 2.98
CA PRO A 53 10.88 -7.62 4.27
C PRO A 53 12.10 -6.70 4.15
N LEU A 54 12.97 -6.94 3.17
CA LEU A 54 14.14 -6.08 2.99
C LEU A 54 13.73 -4.71 2.49
N ASP A 55 12.67 -4.64 1.68
CA ASP A 55 12.16 -3.34 1.24
C ASP A 55 11.54 -2.60 2.41
N TRP A 56 10.80 -3.31 3.27
CA TRP A 56 10.22 -2.70 4.45
C TRP A 56 11.31 -2.08 5.31
N LYS A 57 12.37 -2.86 5.57
CA LYS A 57 13.48 -2.40 6.39
C LYS A 57 14.14 -1.17 5.79
N LYS A 58 14.32 -1.17 4.49
CA LYS A 58 14.93 -0.05 3.79
C LYS A 58 14.17 1.24 4.03
N TYR A 59 12.87 1.22 3.90
CA TYR A 59 12.08 2.44 4.08
C TYR A 59 11.91 2.80 5.56
N GLU A 60 11.85 1.79 6.41
CA GLU A 60 11.80 2.02 7.84
C GLU A 60 13.06 2.75 8.34
N ASP A 61 14.20 2.43 7.72
CA ASP A 61 15.44 3.10 8.06
C ASP A 61 15.48 4.55 7.57
N LEU A 62 14.69 4.88 6.57
CA LEU A 62 14.67 6.24 6.02
C LEU A 62 13.69 7.15 6.75
N GLY A 63 12.65 6.60 7.33
CA GLY A 63 11.66 7.42 8.01
C GLY A 63 10.60 6.59 8.70
N GLU A 64 9.62 7.29 9.27
CA GLU A 64 8.55 6.63 9.99
C GLU A 64 7.54 6.06 8.99
N ILE A 65 7.21 4.78 9.11
CA ILE A 65 6.23 4.15 8.25
C ILE A 65 4.85 4.57 8.70
N ASN A 66 4.06 5.16 7.83
CA ASN A 66 2.71 5.53 8.21
C ASN A 66 1.62 5.13 7.24
N GLY A 67 1.90 4.22 6.33
CA GLY A 67 0.86 3.70 5.46
C GLY A 67 1.34 2.55 4.62
N ILE A 68 0.40 1.70 4.21
CA ILE A 68 0.66 0.64 3.24
C ILE A 68 -0.23 0.91 2.04
N VAL A 69 0.35 0.88 0.85
CA VAL A 69 -0.35 1.17 -0.39
C VAL A 69 -0.37 -0.09 -1.24
N HIS A 70 -1.51 -0.40 -1.84
CA HIS A 70 -1.58 -1.53 -2.76
C HIS A 70 -2.61 -1.27 -3.85
N SER A 71 -2.70 -2.16 -4.83
CA SER A 71 -3.63 -2.04 -5.93
C SER A 71 -4.38 -3.35 -6.11
N HIS A 72 -5.54 -3.31 -6.79
CA HIS A 72 -6.34 -4.48 -7.10
C HIS A 72 -6.57 -4.55 -8.62
N PRO A 73 -5.52 -4.85 -9.43
CA PRO A 73 -5.68 -4.80 -10.89
C PRO A 73 -6.68 -5.81 -11.43
N LYS A 74 -6.91 -6.91 -10.69
CA LYS A 74 -7.86 -7.92 -11.12
C LYS A 74 -9.10 -7.95 -10.24
N GLY A 75 -9.21 -7.08 -9.28
CA GLY A 75 -10.30 -7.10 -8.34
C GLY A 75 -11.10 -5.83 -8.35
N GLU A 76 -12.02 -5.73 -7.42
CA GLU A 76 -12.83 -4.54 -7.28
C GLU A 76 -12.08 -3.44 -6.54
N PHE A 77 -12.47 -2.20 -6.81
CA PHE A 77 -11.84 -1.07 -6.14
C PHE A 77 -12.48 -0.89 -4.77
N LYS A 78 -12.21 -1.83 -3.91
CA LYS A 78 -12.65 -1.76 -2.51
C LYS A 78 -11.74 -2.65 -1.68
N PHE A 79 -11.65 -2.37 -0.39
CA PHE A 79 -10.80 -3.16 0.50
C PHE A 79 -11.43 -4.53 0.73
N SER A 80 -10.60 -5.57 0.69
CA SER A 80 -11.07 -6.92 0.99
C SER A 80 -11.12 -7.13 2.50
N GLU A 81 -11.73 -8.22 2.92
CA GLU A 81 -11.74 -8.55 4.35
C GLU A 81 -10.32 -8.76 4.86
N THR A 82 -9.47 -9.37 4.04
CA THR A 82 -8.07 -9.56 4.40
C THR A 82 -7.36 -8.22 4.58
N ASP A 83 -7.63 -7.26 3.69
CA ASP A 83 -7.07 -5.92 3.80
C ASP A 83 -7.45 -5.28 5.13
N ILE A 84 -8.71 -5.37 5.48
CA ILE A 84 -9.22 -4.77 6.71
C ILE A 84 -8.59 -5.43 7.93
N SER A 85 -8.51 -6.76 7.92
CA SER A 85 -7.89 -7.49 9.02
C SER A 85 -6.41 -7.12 9.17
N SER A 86 -5.71 -7.02 8.05
CA SER A 86 -4.29 -6.67 8.08
C SER A 86 -4.07 -5.25 8.58
N CYS A 87 -4.93 -4.33 8.15
CA CYS A 87 -4.87 -2.95 8.59
C CYS A 87 -5.01 -2.86 10.10
N ASN A 88 -5.98 -3.60 10.64
CA ASN A 88 -6.21 -3.62 12.09
C ASN A 88 -5.07 -4.29 12.84
N TYR A 89 -4.58 -5.41 12.31
CA TYR A 89 -3.51 -6.16 12.97
C TYR A 89 -2.21 -5.36 13.01
N LEU A 90 -1.88 -4.72 11.89
CA LEU A 90 -0.64 -3.95 11.80
C LEU A 90 -0.76 -2.56 12.40
N ASP A 91 -2.01 -2.10 12.62
CA ASP A 91 -2.27 -0.78 13.21
C ASP A 91 -1.67 0.32 12.34
N ILE A 92 -1.86 0.21 11.03
CA ILE A 92 -1.33 1.15 10.04
C ILE A 92 -2.43 1.45 9.02
N ASP A 93 -2.51 2.69 8.55
CA ASP A 93 -3.46 3.08 7.50
C ASP A 93 -3.18 2.30 6.23
N PHE A 94 -4.23 1.87 5.55
CA PHE A 94 -4.11 1.19 4.24
C PHE A 94 -4.71 2.08 3.17
N PHE A 95 -4.05 2.08 2.02
CA PHE A 95 -4.47 2.85 0.86
C PHE A 95 -4.60 1.92 -0.34
N LEU A 96 -5.67 2.09 -1.10
CA LEU A 96 -5.89 1.31 -2.32
C LEU A 96 -5.89 2.30 -3.48
N VAL A 97 -5.04 2.04 -4.47
CA VAL A 97 -4.90 2.94 -5.61
C VAL A 97 -5.40 2.28 -6.88
N ASP A 98 -6.07 3.06 -7.72
CA ASP A 98 -6.52 2.61 -9.03
C ASP A 98 -5.95 3.58 -10.06
N PRO A 99 -4.88 3.17 -10.76
CA PRO A 99 -4.24 4.09 -11.71
C PRO A 99 -5.13 4.44 -12.89
N ALA A 100 -6.04 3.54 -13.30
CA ALA A 100 -6.90 3.81 -14.45
C ALA A 100 -7.81 5.00 -14.20
N SER A 101 -8.41 5.10 -13.02
CA SER A 101 -9.28 6.21 -12.67
C SER A 101 -8.52 7.30 -11.89
N GLN A 102 -7.27 7.02 -11.53
CA GLN A 102 -6.46 7.90 -10.70
C GLN A 102 -7.15 8.20 -9.38
N SER A 103 -7.72 7.17 -8.78
CA SER A 103 -8.45 7.26 -7.53
C SER A 103 -7.69 6.56 -6.42
N ILE A 104 -7.86 7.06 -5.21
CA ILE A 104 -7.25 6.49 -4.02
C ILE A 104 -8.29 6.49 -2.90
N ILE A 105 -8.44 5.35 -2.25
CA ILE A 105 -9.28 5.27 -1.05
C ILE A 105 -8.43 4.75 0.09
N SER A 106 -8.86 5.00 1.30
CA SER A 106 -8.07 4.60 2.47
C SER A 106 -8.97 4.14 3.60
N ILE A 107 -8.38 3.33 4.48
CA ILE A 107 -9.03 2.93 5.74
C ILE A 107 -8.00 3.08 6.84
N LYS A 108 -8.51 3.28 8.04
CA LYS A 108 -7.67 3.37 9.23
C LYS A 108 -7.94 2.18 10.13
N PRO A 109 -6.97 1.81 10.98
CA PRO A 109 -7.21 0.72 11.91
C PRO A 109 -8.35 1.06 12.85
N GLU A 110 -9.16 0.05 13.17
CA GLU A 110 -10.21 0.23 14.14
C GLU A 110 -9.64 -0.13 15.46
N ASN A 111 -9.09 0.81 16.14
CA ASN A 111 -8.51 0.52 17.43
C ASN A 111 -9.54 0.66 18.49
N GLU A 112 -9.99 -0.45 18.98
CA GLU A 112 -10.91 -0.43 19.99
C GLU A 112 -10.29 -0.06 21.20
N LYS A 113 -10.23 1.08 21.52
CA LYS A 113 -9.61 1.42 22.68
C LYS A 113 -10.54 1.46 23.71
N ASN A 114 -10.93 1.06 24.22
CA ASN A 114 -11.81 1.21 25.22
C ASN A 114 -11.56 1.03 26.31
#